data_9b3ccceb989ef3c31a019f7acd916e31
#
_entry.id   9b3ccceb989ef3c31a019f7acd916e31
#
_cell.length_a   1.000
_cell.length_b   1.000
_cell.length_c   1.000
_cell.angle_alpha   90.00
_cell.angle_beta   90.00
_cell.angle_gamma   90.00
#
_symmetry.space_group_name_H-M   'P 1'
#
loop_
_entity.id
_entity.type
_entity.pdbx_description
1 polymer ?
#
loop_
_entity_poly.entity_id
_entity_poly.type
_entity_poly.pdbx_seq_one_letter_code
_entity_poly.pdbx_strand_id
1 'polypeptide(L)'
;MDSIVTILKILGALGVFLFGMKVMSEGVQKFAGARMRSALATATGNRFKGVLTGLFTTSLVQSSSATTVLVVSFVNVGLLTLVESIGVIMGANLGTTITAWIVASIGKFSLAKIAVPIIGVGFPIFFIAKGKMKSFGEFMVGFGLLFLGLSLLKSEVPDLKSGVKADEGVIANIQWWISILSNKGYLSYILFMIGGILLTLIVQSSSAAMAITITCATQGWFGTDAYEVFKISAAVVLGENIGTTVTAWLASLGAGTEAKRAARAHFMFNVIGTVWMLLIFPLFAAMVWNIAQYLPEGLKSAKKDFGASEVAFATAIFHTTFNLINVFVLIWFVPQIASVVQKWVPSKDSEGSGKNRLRYVSQNLVDLGELNIVEAENAVRKMSAHTNEMYQGFINVFQSPGDDLSSEVSRLKKMEDEADLMMQDITEYLVKCSAHDIREEQAASIAKMIRVVAELEEITDTIYRLVKLVERKYNKDHQFTEHQTKRIGEMTSVAGQALGAVDNYILQTVPPEVIASVMTLENQTDSMRKSFNKEAIKRMAEGDIKVEMIYMDINNQLESLANHTLNVMQASSLAAPPAS
;
A
#
# COMPACT_ATOMS: atom_id res chain seq x y z
N MET A 1 22.34 -27.82 27.33
CA MET A 1 21.54 -26.69 27.82
C MET A 1 22.05 -25.37 27.24
N ASP A 2 23.35 -25.18 27.14
CA ASP A 2 23.97 -23.92 26.67
C ASP A 2 23.62 -23.52 25.24
N SER A 3 23.55 -24.47 24.29
CA SER A 3 23.18 -24.19 22.91
C SER A 3 21.74 -23.65 22.76
N ILE A 4 20.80 -24.17 23.57
CA ILE A 4 19.40 -23.70 23.55
C ILE A 4 19.33 -22.28 24.12
N VAL A 5 20.03 -22.00 25.20
CA VAL A 5 20.10 -20.67 25.81
C VAL A 5 20.70 -19.65 24.81
N THR A 6 21.78 -20.03 24.11
CA THR A 6 22.41 -19.18 23.10
C THR A 6 21.44 -18.89 21.94
N ILE A 7 20.71 -19.89 21.45
CA ILE A 7 19.69 -19.67 20.39
C ILE A 7 18.60 -18.73 20.90
N LEU A 8 18.09 -18.90 22.10
CA LEU A 8 17.08 -18.03 22.69
C LEU A 8 17.58 -16.59 22.85
N LYS A 9 18.84 -16.40 23.22
CA LYS A 9 19.47 -15.06 23.30
C LYS A 9 19.60 -14.41 21.92
N ILE A 10 20.01 -15.16 20.90
CA ILE A 10 20.08 -14.68 19.51
C ILE A 10 18.68 -14.28 19.02
N LEU A 11 17.66 -15.13 19.27
CA LEU A 11 16.28 -14.81 18.92
C LEU A 11 15.76 -13.60 19.69
N GLY A 12 16.10 -13.44 20.95
CA GLY A 12 15.76 -12.27 21.76
C GLY A 12 16.41 -10.98 21.22
N ALA A 13 17.69 -11.03 20.89
CA ALA A 13 18.42 -9.92 20.28
C ALA A 13 17.82 -9.51 18.92
N LEU A 14 17.50 -10.51 18.08
CA LEU A 14 16.80 -10.30 16.81
C LEU A 14 15.40 -9.72 17.03
N GLY A 15 14.68 -10.18 18.04
CA GLY A 15 13.37 -9.62 18.43
C GLY A 15 13.45 -8.14 18.81
N VAL A 16 14.44 -7.74 19.62
CA VAL A 16 14.68 -6.33 19.97
C VAL A 16 15.02 -5.49 18.72
N PHE A 17 15.87 -6.03 17.83
CA PHE A 17 16.20 -5.37 16.56
C PHE A 17 14.97 -5.15 15.68
N LEU A 18 14.17 -6.20 15.46
CA LEU A 18 12.95 -6.14 14.63
C LEU A 18 11.90 -5.21 15.23
N PHE A 19 11.71 -5.29 16.55
CA PHE A 19 10.79 -4.40 17.25
C PHE A 19 11.25 -2.95 17.17
N GLY A 20 12.54 -2.68 17.38
CA GLY A 20 13.12 -1.35 17.21
C GLY A 20 12.92 -0.81 15.79
N MET A 21 13.13 -1.64 14.77
CA MET A 21 12.89 -1.28 13.37
C MET A 21 11.42 -0.97 13.10
N LYS A 22 10.49 -1.76 13.67
CA LYS A 22 9.05 -1.52 13.55
C LYS A 22 8.66 -0.18 14.18
N VAL A 23 9.02 0.06 15.43
CA VAL A 23 8.71 1.31 16.17
C VAL A 23 9.32 2.52 15.46
N MET A 24 10.57 2.41 14.99
CA MET A 24 11.21 3.47 14.21
C MET A 24 10.43 3.79 12.92
N SER A 25 10.04 2.77 12.18
CA SER A 25 9.27 2.88 10.95
C SER A 25 7.91 3.54 11.18
N GLU A 26 7.17 3.11 12.19
CA GLU A 26 5.88 3.70 12.57
C GLU A 26 6.02 5.17 12.99
N GLY A 27 7.04 5.49 13.79
CA GLY A 27 7.35 6.86 14.19
C GLY A 27 7.62 7.77 13.00
N VAL A 28 8.43 7.33 12.02
CA VAL A 28 8.69 8.07 10.78
C VAL A 28 7.43 8.26 9.95
N GLN A 29 6.63 7.21 9.79
CA GLN A 29 5.39 7.26 9.02
C GLN A 29 4.39 8.24 9.62
N LYS A 30 4.17 8.19 10.93
CA LYS A 30 3.29 9.11 11.65
C LYS A 30 3.80 10.57 11.58
N PHE A 31 5.12 10.77 11.60
CA PHE A 31 5.75 12.09 11.48
C PHE A 31 5.68 12.65 10.06
N ALA A 32 5.92 11.81 9.05
CA ALA A 32 6.04 12.19 7.64
C ALA A 32 4.76 11.97 6.81
N GLY A 33 3.69 11.42 7.38
CA GLY A 33 2.55 10.82 6.68
C GLY A 33 1.92 11.66 5.55
N ALA A 34 1.72 12.96 5.76
CA ALA A 34 1.17 13.85 4.71
C ALA A 34 2.14 14.02 3.52
N ARG A 35 3.46 14.11 3.80
CA ARG A 35 4.49 14.22 2.74
C ARG A 35 4.65 12.91 1.97
N MET A 36 4.53 11.79 2.66
CA MET A 36 4.61 10.47 2.05
C MET A 36 3.40 10.22 1.13
N ARG A 37 2.19 10.61 1.54
CA ARG A 37 0.99 10.59 0.68
C ARG A 37 1.19 11.42 -0.59
N SER A 38 1.68 12.64 -0.44
CA SER A 38 1.96 13.52 -1.59
C SER A 38 3.01 12.92 -2.52
N ALA A 39 4.06 12.30 -1.99
CA ALA A 39 5.10 11.64 -2.78
C ALA A 39 4.54 10.44 -3.57
N LEU A 40 3.69 9.62 -2.95
CA LEU A 40 3.03 8.50 -3.64
C LEU A 40 2.02 8.96 -4.69
N ALA A 41 1.28 10.04 -4.42
CA ALA A 41 0.37 10.63 -5.41
C ALA A 41 1.11 11.24 -6.63
N THR A 42 2.36 11.72 -6.43
CA THR A 42 3.22 12.21 -7.53
C THR A 42 3.93 11.10 -8.31
N ALA A 43 3.89 9.86 -7.83
CA ALA A 43 4.40 8.69 -8.58
C ALA A 43 3.63 8.42 -9.88
N THR A 44 2.43 8.97 -9.99
CA THR A 44 1.56 8.82 -11.17
C THR A 44 2.14 9.58 -12.36
N GLY A 45 2.39 8.87 -13.46
CA GLY A 45 2.72 9.42 -14.77
C GLY A 45 4.03 8.98 -15.40
N ASN A 46 4.97 8.35 -14.65
CA ASN A 46 6.24 7.91 -15.26
C ASN A 46 6.98 6.89 -14.37
N ARG A 47 7.50 5.80 -14.99
CA ARG A 47 8.32 4.78 -14.32
C ARG A 47 9.54 5.35 -13.58
N PHE A 48 10.16 6.43 -14.08
CA PHE A 48 11.30 7.08 -13.43
C PHE A 48 10.91 7.78 -12.12
N LYS A 49 9.78 8.50 -12.12
CA LYS A 49 9.22 9.06 -10.89
C LYS A 49 8.84 7.95 -9.91
N GLY A 50 8.29 6.84 -10.42
CA GLY A 50 8.02 5.64 -9.62
C GLY A 50 9.26 5.15 -8.89
N VAL A 51 10.41 5.00 -9.56
CA VAL A 51 11.67 4.58 -8.92
C VAL A 51 12.07 5.54 -7.80
N LEU A 52 12.03 6.85 -8.03
CA LEU A 52 12.37 7.82 -6.98
C LEU A 52 11.40 7.75 -5.80
N THR A 53 10.12 7.59 -6.08
CA THR A 53 9.09 7.45 -5.03
C THR A 53 9.30 6.16 -4.22
N GLY A 54 9.53 5.02 -4.87
CA GLY A 54 9.81 3.75 -4.21
C GLY A 54 11.09 3.80 -3.37
N LEU A 55 12.16 4.40 -3.91
CA LEU A 55 13.41 4.63 -3.18
C LEU A 55 13.15 5.46 -1.92
N PHE A 56 12.51 6.61 -2.06
CA PHE A 56 12.27 7.52 -0.94
C PHE A 56 11.34 6.89 0.12
N THR A 57 10.23 6.29 -0.31
CA THR A 57 9.27 5.65 0.59
C THR A 57 9.92 4.52 1.38
N THR A 58 10.64 3.60 0.70
CA THR A 58 11.28 2.47 1.38
C THR A 58 12.44 2.91 2.27
N SER A 59 13.20 3.92 1.86
CA SER A 59 14.26 4.49 2.71
C SER A 59 13.72 5.07 4.01
N LEU A 60 12.55 5.69 3.98
CA LEU A 60 11.88 6.22 5.17
C LEU A 60 11.24 5.11 6.01
N VAL A 61 10.46 4.24 5.36
CA VAL A 61 9.70 3.17 6.02
C VAL A 61 10.61 2.03 6.48
N GLN A 62 11.81 1.88 5.89
CA GLN A 62 12.75 0.77 6.16
C GLN A 62 12.14 -0.62 5.94
N SER A 63 11.09 -0.72 5.12
CA SER A 63 10.39 -1.96 4.78
C SER A 63 9.98 -1.97 3.31
N SER A 64 10.72 -2.72 2.50
CA SER A 64 10.37 -2.93 1.08
C SER A 64 9.14 -3.81 0.92
N SER A 65 8.94 -4.78 1.83
CA SER A 65 7.74 -5.61 1.83
C SER A 65 6.47 -4.78 2.03
N ALA A 66 6.47 -3.89 3.03
CA ALA A 66 5.34 -2.98 3.26
C ALA A 66 5.09 -2.05 2.06
N THR A 67 6.16 -1.45 1.51
CA THR A 67 6.05 -0.60 0.31
C THR A 67 5.51 -1.39 -0.88
N THR A 68 5.96 -2.62 -1.10
CA THR A 68 5.50 -3.43 -2.25
C THR A 68 4.06 -3.90 -2.07
N VAL A 69 3.65 -4.31 -0.86
CA VAL A 69 2.24 -4.67 -0.57
C VAL A 69 1.33 -3.47 -0.82
N LEU A 70 1.74 -2.27 -0.41
CA LEU A 70 1.04 -1.04 -0.70
C LEU A 70 0.90 -0.78 -2.21
N VAL A 71 1.99 -0.95 -2.97
CA VAL A 71 1.97 -0.81 -4.43
C VAL A 71 1.01 -1.80 -5.07
N VAL A 72 1.01 -3.06 -4.60
CA VAL A 72 0.06 -4.10 -5.03
C VAL A 72 -1.39 -3.66 -4.76
N SER A 73 -1.66 -3.08 -3.58
CA SER A 73 -2.98 -2.52 -3.24
C SER A 73 -3.36 -1.36 -4.16
N PHE A 74 -2.46 -0.41 -4.41
CA PHE A 74 -2.73 0.73 -5.30
C PHE A 74 -2.99 0.31 -6.75
N VAL A 75 -2.30 -0.71 -7.23
CA VAL A 75 -2.58 -1.28 -8.56
C VAL A 75 -3.93 -1.96 -8.58
N ASN A 76 -4.29 -2.68 -7.50
CA ASN A 76 -5.57 -3.37 -7.38
C ASN A 76 -6.76 -2.40 -7.48
N VAL A 77 -6.65 -1.22 -6.87
CA VAL A 77 -7.69 -0.18 -6.93
C VAL A 77 -7.51 0.81 -8.10
N GLY A 78 -6.51 0.58 -8.98
CA GLY A 78 -6.28 1.36 -10.19
C GLY A 78 -5.69 2.76 -9.96
N LEU A 79 -5.05 3.00 -8.81
CA LEU A 79 -4.31 4.24 -8.52
C LEU A 79 -2.98 4.31 -9.22
N LEU A 80 -2.37 3.15 -9.43
CA LEU A 80 -1.15 2.99 -10.20
C LEU A 80 -1.41 2.03 -11.35
N THR A 81 -0.89 2.38 -12.52
CA THR A 81 -0.79 1.43 -13.62
C THR A 81 0.26 0.37 -13.32
N LEU A 82 0.20 -0.77 -13.99
CA LEU A 82 1.22 -1.83 -13.87
C LEU A 82 2.63 -1.28 -14.17
N VAL A 83 2.79 -0.42 -15.17
CA VAL A 83 4.09 0.16 -15.55
C VAL A 83 4.66 1.06 -14.47
N GLU A 84 3.84 1.90 -13.86
CA GLU A 84 4.23 2.77 -12.74
C GLU A 84 4.59 1.95 -11.51
N SER A 85 3.79 0.94 -11.20
CA SER A 85 4.02 0.05 -10.05
C SER A 85 5.35 -0.68 -10.14
N ILE A 86 5.73 -1.17 -11.33
CA ILE A 86 7.04 -1.79 -11.55
C ILE A 86 8.16 -0.80 -11.22
N GLY A 87 8.02 0.48 -11.62
CA GLY A 87 8.97 1.53 -11.26
C GLY A 87 9.11 1.71 -9.74
N VAL A 88 7.98 1.81 -9.02
CA VAL A 88 7.99 1.94 -7.55
C VAL A 88 8.63 0.72 -6.88
N ILE A 89 8.34 -0.48 -7.34
CA ILE A 89 8.92 -1.74 -6.83
C ILE A 89 10.45 -1.76 -7.05
N MET A 90 10.94 -1.34 -8.22
CA MET A 90 12.37 -1.21 -8.50
C MET A 90 13.03 -0.22 -7.53
N GLY A 91 12.39 0.93 -7.30
CA GLY A 91 12.86 1.91 -6.33
C GLY A 91 12.86 1.39 -4.89
N ALA A 92 11.85 0.63 -4.51
CA ALA A 92 11.75 0.02 -3.20
C ALA A 92 12.93 -0.94 -2.91
N ASN A 93 13.33 -1.75 -3.89
CA ASN A 93 14.50 -2.62 -3.76
C ASN A 93 15.79 -1.80 -3.53
N LEU A 94 15.96 -0.68 -4.24
CA LEU A 94 17.10 0.20 -4.02
C LEU A 94 17.05 0.86 -2.63
N GLY A 95 15.86 1.26 -2.16
CA GLY A 95 15.66 1.85 -0.82
C GLY A 95 16.03 0.92 0.32
N THR A 96 15.85 -0.39 0.16
CA THR A 96 16.22 -1.41 1.15
C THR A 96 17.74 -1.44 1.42
N THR A 97 18.56 -1.01 0.46
CA THR A 97 20.01 -1.04 0.62
C THR A 97 20.53 -0.13 1.73
N ILE A 98 19.76 0.87 2.14
CA ILE A 98 20.10 1.76 3.27
C ILE A 98 20.25 0.96 4.57
N THR A 99 19.44 -0.08 4.78
CA THR A 99 19.58 -0.95 5.95
C THR A 99 20.95 -1.63 6.00
N ALA A 100 21.49 -2.07 4.86
CA ALA A 100 22.82 -2.67 4.81
C ALA A 100 23.91 -1.70 5.28
N TRP A 101 23.80 -0.41 4.92
CA TRP A 101 24.73 0.63 5.39
C TRP A 101 24.59 0.90 6.88
N ILE A 102 23.37 0.91 7.40
CA ILE A 102 23.13 1.04 8.85
C ILE A 102 23.80 -0.11 9.58
N VAL A 103 23.59 -1.35 9.15
CA VAL A 103 24.16 -2.55 9.77
C VAL A 103 25.70 -2.54 9.68
N ALA A 104 26.27 -2.22 8.51
CA ALA A 104 27.72 -2.16 8.32
C ALA A 104 28.38 -1.10 9.20
N SER A 105 27.71 0.02 9.43
CA SER A 105 28.23 1.15 10.22
C SER A 105 28.37 0.84 11.71
N ILE A 106 27.59 -0.09 12.26
CA ILE A 106 27.58 -0.40 13.70
C ILE A 106 28.90 -0.99 14.17
N GLY A 107 29.59 -1.74 13.32
CA GLY A 107 30.90 -2.31 13.66
C GLY A 107 31.97 -1.26 13.98
N LYS A 108 31.83 -0.05 13.45
CA LYS A 108 32.83 1.01 13.55
C LYS A 108 32.43 2.19 14.42
N PHE A 109 31.22 2.69 14.21
CA PHE A 109 30.71 3.74 15.08
C PHE A 109 30.18 3.06 16.35
N SER A 110 30.62 3.48 17.53
CA SER A 110 30.09 2.97 18.80
C SER A 110 28.61 3.38 18.97
N LEU A 111 27.79 3.11 17.93
CA LEU A 111 26.36 3.45 17.91
C LEU A 111 25.61 2.76 19.06
N ALA A 112 26.09 1.58 19.50
CA ALA A 112 25.61 0.96 20.71
C ALA A 112 25.73 1.86 21.96
N LYS A 113 26.77 2.73 22.02
CA LYS A 113 26.95 3.66 23.15
C LYS A 113 25.95 4.81 23.14
N ILE A 114 25.42 5.17 21.97
CA ILE A 114 24.42 6.23 21.84
C ILE A 114 22.98 5.69 21.82
N ALA A 115 22.80 4.37 21.67
CA ALA A 115 21.49 3.74 21.62
C ALA A 115 20.67 4.01 22.90
N VAL A 116 21.25 3.72 24.05
CA VAL A 116 20.59 3.94 25.35
C VAL A 116 20.33 5.44 25.64
N PRO A 117 21.28 6.37 25.43
CA PRO A 117 21.00 7.81 25.50
C PRO A 117 19.88 8.29 24.59
N ILE A 118 19.80 7.79 23.34
CA ILE A 118 18.73 8.16 22.40
C ILE A 118 17.37 7.69 22.93
N ILE A 119 17.28 6.45 23.45
CA ILE A 119 16.06 5.96 24.10
C ILE A 119 15.73 6.84 25.31
N GLY A 120 16.74 7.21 26.12
CA GLY A 120 16.55 8.05 27.30
C GLY A 120 15.98 9.43 27.00
N VAL A 121 16.29 10.03 25.84
CA VAL A 121 15.70 11.29 25.36
C VAL A 121 14.36 11.03 24.64
N GLY A 122 14.29 10.02 23.82
CA GLY A 122 13.11 9.70 23.02
C GLY A 122 11.90 9.28 23.87
N PHE A 123 12.14 8.52 24.94
CA PHE A 123 11.09 7.99 25.80
C PHE A 123 10.25 9.08 26.51
N PRO A 124 10.84 10.08 27.18
CA PRO A 124 10.07 11.20 27.71
C PRO A 124 9.28 11.97 26.64
N ILE A 125 9.88 12.19 25.47
CA ILE A 125 9.20 12.86 24.35
C ILE A 125 7.99 12.03 23.91
N PHE A 126 8.13 10.72 23.76
CA PHE A 126 7.04 9.82 23.38
C PHE A 126 5.87 9.84 24.38
N PHE A 127 6.14 9.92 25.71
CA PHE A 127 5.10 9.89 26.73
C PHE A 127 4.46 11.25 27.00
N ILE A 128 5.23 12.33 26.93
CA ILE A 128 4.77 13.65 27.36
C ILE A 128 4.25 14.47 26.18
N ALA A 129 4.90 14.36 25.01
CA ALA A 129 4.52 15.17 23.85
C ALA A 129 3.27 14.63 23.15
N LYS A 130 2.61 15.51 22.40
CA LYS A 130 1.43 15.21 21.58
C LYS A 130 1.73 15.41 20.09
N GLY A 131 0.88 14.85 19.21
CA GLY A 131 0.95 15.04 17.78
C GLY A 131 2.31 14.62 17.17
N LYS A 132 2.87 15.42 16.28
CA LYS A 132 4.12 15.11 15.57
C LYS A 132 5.32 14.88 16.47
N MET A 133 5.41 15.59 17.60
CA MET A 133 6.51 15.43 18.56
C MET A 133 6.45 14.07 19.26
N LYS A 134 5.27 13.52 19.55
CA LYS A 134 5.11 12.16 20.06
C LYS A 134 5.66 11.15 19.05
N SER A 135 5.32 11.31 17.78
CA SER A 135 5.81 10.42 16.69
C SER A 135 7.33 10.55 16.51
N PHE A 136 7.92 11.72 16.72
CA PHE A 136 9.36 11.89 16.72
C PHE A 136 10.03 11.18 17.92
N GLY A 137 9.40 11.22 19.10
CA GLY A 137 9.84 10.45 20.28
C GLY A 137 9.79 8.94 20.00
N GLU A 138 8.72 8.46 19.38
CA GLU A 138 8.56 7.07 18.94
C GLU A 138 9.66 6.65 17.97
N PHE A 139 9.96 7.49 16.97
CA PHE A 139 11.10 7.28 16.06
C PHE A 139 12.43 7.15 16.82
N MET A 140 12.71 8.05 17.75
CA MET A 140 13.95 8.02 18.56
C MET A 140 14.07 6.73 19.37
N VAL A 141 12.99 6.32 20.05
CA VAL A 141 12.96 5.07 20.83
C VAL A 141 13.21 3.88 19.91
N GLY A 142 12.51 3.79 18.77
CA GLY A 142 12.69 2.73 17.81
C GLY A 142 14.10 2.68 17.23
N PHE A 143 14.67 3.84 16.90
CA PHE A 143 16.05 3.97 16.42
C PHE A 143 17.06 3.48 17.47
N GLY A 144 16.90 3.86 18.72
CA GLY A 144 17.74 3.37 19.80
C GLY A 144 17.61 1.86 20.04
N LEU A 145 16.38 1.31 20.02
CA LEU A 145 16.13 -0.12 20.15
C LEU A 145 16.73 -0.93 18.99
N LEU A 146 16.66 -0.41 17.76
CA LEU A 146 17.29 -1.01 16.59
C LEU A 146 18.80 -1.20 16.82
N PHE A 147 19.50 -0.15 17.24
CA PHE A 147 20.94 -0.24 17.50
C PHE A 147 21.28 -1.11 18.71
N LEU A 148 20.45 -1.07 19.75
CA LEU A 148 20.60 -1.94 20.91
C LEU A 148 20.45 -3.41 20.51
N GLY A 149 19.37 -3.76 19.77
CA GLY A 149 19.11 -5.12 19.30
C GLY A 149 20.24 -5.65 18.42
N LEU A 150 20.78 -4.81 17.52
CA LEU A 150 21.88 -5.21 16.65
C LEU A 150 23.20 -5.36 17.43
N SER A 151 23.41 -4.53 18.46
CA SER A 151 24.56 -4.72 19.37
C SER A 151 24.45 -6.03 20.17
N LEU A 152 23.26 -6.34 20.68
CA LEU A 152 22.98 -7.60 21.35
C LEU A 152 23.17 -8.78 20.38
N LEU A 153 22.65 -8.69 19.16
CA LEU A 153 22.84 -9.75 18.15
C LEU A 153 24.32 -10.03 17.91
N LYS A 154 25.14 -8.97 17.77
CA LYS A 154 26.58 -9.11 17.60
C LYS A 154 27.27 -9.73 18.83
N SER A 155 26.82 -9.46 20.06
CA SER A 155 27.40 -10.03 21.27
C SER A 155 26.96 -11.47 21.56
N GLU A 156 25.75 -11.85 21.16
CA GLU A 156 25.20 -13.18 21.42
C GLU A 156 25.52 -14.20 20.30
N VAL A 157 25.84 -13.74 19.10
CA VAL A 157 26.34 -14.62 18.02
C VAL A 157 27.79 -15.01 18.34
N PRO A 158 28.10 -16.30 18.48
CA PRO A 158 29.44 -16.79 18.86
C PRO A 158 30.53 -16.29 17.92
N ASP A 159 31.64 -15.81 18.49
CA ASP A 159 32.82 -15.40 17.73
C ASP A 159 33.67 -16.62 17.37
N LEU A 160 33.72 -16.96 16.10
CA LEU A 160 34.44 -18.11 15.56
C LEU A 160 35.78 -17.74 14.93
N LYS A 161 36.18 -16.45 14.93
CA LYS A 161 37.44 -15.94 14.34
C LYS A 161 38.68 -16.53 15.04
N SER A 162 38.57 -16.82 16.33
CA SER A 162 39.67 -17.33 17.15
C SER A 162 39.96 -18.82 16.95
N GLY A 163 39.32 -19.46 15.98
CA GLY A 163 39.48 -20.91 15.76
C GLY A 163 38.84 -21.79 16.86
N VAL A 164 38.06 -21.19 17.75
CA VAL A 164 37.27 -21.91 18.73
C VAL A 164 36.19 -22.66 17.98
N LYS A 165 36.35 -23.98 17.87
CA LYS A 165 35.26 -24.85 17.42
C LYS A 165 34.18 -24.81 18.50
N ALA A 166 32.94 -24.59 18.10
CA ALA A 166 31.82 -24.77 19.01
C ALA A 166 31.85 -26.24 19.48
N ASP A 167 32.09 -26.44 20.78
CA ASP A 167 32.01 -27.77 21.37
C ASP A 167 30.55 -28.23 21.26
N GLU A 168 30.35 -29.39 20.65
CA GLU A 168 29.09 -30.15 20.51
C GLU A 168 27.75 -29.38 20.57
N GLY A 169 26.85 -29.67 19.66
CA GLY A 169 25.48 -29.11 19.65
C GLY A 169 25.06 -28.50 18.32
N VAL A 170 23.96 -27.74 18.33
CA VAL A 170 23.34 -27.14 17.12
C VAL A 170 24.31 -26.21 16.39
N ILE A 171 25.11 -25.43 17.13
CA ILE A 171 26.05 -24.45 16.55
C ILE A 171 27.18 -25.17 15.80
N ALA A 172 27.73 -26.27 16.39
CA ALA A 172 28.73 -27.10 15.74
C ALA A 172 28.20 -27.74 14.46
N ASN A 173 26.94 -28.18 14.44
CA ASN A 173 26.30 -28.73 13.27
C ASN A 173 26.12 -27.65 12.15
N ILE A 174 25.70 -26.44 12.51
CA ILE A 174 25.60 -25.33 11.56
C ILE A 174 26.97 -24.99 10.97
N GLN A 175 28.03 -24.92 11.79
CA GLN A 175 29.40 -24.71 11.33
C GLN A 175 29.84 -25.81 10.35
N TRP A 176 29.55 -27.07 10.67
CA TRP A 176 29.87 -28.19 9.80
C TRP A 176 29.17 -28.07 8.44
N TRP A 177 27.87 -27.74 8.41
CA TRP A 177 27.15 -27.50 7.18
C TRP A 177 27.72 -26.33 6.37
N ILE A 178 28.02 -25.20 7.03
CA ILE A 178 28.64 -24.04 6.38
C ILE A 178 29.99 -24.43 5.77
N SER A 179 30.83 -25.17 6.47
CA SER A 179 32.13 -25.59 5.99
C SER A 179 32.06 -26.52 4.77
N ILE A 180 31.07 -27.44 4.73
CA ILE A 180 30.80 -28.28 3.55
C ILE A 180 30.36 -27.45 2.36
N LEU A 181 29.46 -26.48 2.59
CA LEU A 181 28.90 -25.64 1.55
C LEU A 181 29.95 -24.66 1.00
N SER A 182 30.88 -24.17 1.82
CA SER A 182 31.92 -23.20 1.43
C SER A 182 32.98 -23.81 0.50
N ASN A 183 33.16 -25.13 0.52
CA ASN A 183 34.25 -25.80 -0.21
C ASN A 183 33.83 -26.41 -1.57
N LYS A 184 32.82 -25.87 -2.24
CA LYS A 184 32.28 -26.36 -3.53
C LYS A 184 32.62 -25.44 -4.73
N GLY A 185 33.58 -24.54 -4.57
CA GLY A 185 33.93 -23.58 -5.63
C GLY A 185 32.75 -22.67 -6.00
N TYR A 186 32.49 -22.49 -7.28
CA TYR A 186 31.39 -21.63 -7.73
C TYR A 186 30.00 -22.09 -7.23
N LEU A 187 29.81 -23.41 -7.08
CA LEU A 187 28.55 -23.97 -6.55
C LEU A 187 28.26 -23.47 -5.14
N SER A 188 29.29 -23.14 -4.34
CA SER A 188 29.10 -22.57 -3.01
C SER A 188 28.25 -21.31 -3.04
N TYR A 189 28.49 -20.40 -4.00
CA TYR A 189 27.74 -19.15 -4.10
C TYR A 189 26.26 -19.41 -4.43
N ILE A 190 25.97 -20.39 -5.29
CA ILE A 190 24.59 -20.81 -5.60
C ILE A 190 23.90 -21.39 -4.36
N LEU A 191 24.60 -22.23 -3.59
CA LEU A 191 24.05 -22.83 -2.38
C LEU A 191 23.80 -21.80 -1.28
N PHE A 192 24.72 -20.86 -1.09
CA PHE A 192 24.52 -19.75 -0.14
C PHE A 192 23.44 -18.76 -0.60
N MET A 193 23.28 -18.51 -1.90
CA MET A 193 22.16 -17.78 -2.43
C MET A 193 20.81 -18.46 -2.11
N ILE A 194 20.72 -19.76 -2.28
CA ILE A 194 19.54 -20.55 -1.88
C ILE A 194 19.31 -20.43 -0.37
N GLY A 195 20.40 -20.50 0.42
CA GLY A 195 20.36 -20.23 1.86
C GLY A 195 19.79 -18.86 2.20
N GLY A 196 20.15 -17.82 1.46
CA GLY A 196 19.62 -16.46 1.60
C GLY A 196 18.11 -16.36 1.27
N ILE A 197 17.66 -17.08 0.23
CA ILE A 197 16.22 -17.21 -0.08
C ILE A 197 15.49 -17.82 1.12
N LEU A 198 15.96 -18.96 1.61
CA LEU A 198 15.34 -19.66 2.73
C LEU A 198 15.35 -18.83 4.02
N LEU A 199 16.48 -18.17 4.33
CA LEU A 199 16.60 -17.29 5.48
C LEU A 199 15.54 -16.18 5.44
N THR A 200 15.41 -15.51 4.29
CA THR A 200 14.42 -14.42 4.14
C THR A 200 12.98 -14.94 4.19
N LEU A 201 12.72 -16.13 3.66
CA LEU A 201 11.39 -16.77 3.76
C LEU A 201 10.99 -17.08 5.20
N ILE A 202 11.94 -17.55 6.02
CA ILE A 202 11.71 -17.89 7.42
C ILE A 202 11.53 -16.63 8.25
N VAL A 203 12.43 -15.66 8.07
CA VAL A 203 12.45 -14.41 8.87
C VAL A 203 11.40 -13.41 8.38
N GLN A 204 10.95 -13.51 7.13
CA GLN A 204 10.01 -12.60 6.44
C GLN A 204 10.45 -11.13 6.45
N SER A 205 11.73 -10.88 6.61
CA SER A 205 12.35 -9.56 6.65
C SER A 205 13.75 -9.60 6.03
N SER A 206 13.94 -8.97 4.90
CA SER A 206 15.26 -8.85 4.25
C SER A 206 16.23 -8.01 5.08
N SER A 207 15.73 -7.00 5.80
CA SER A 207 16.57 -6.20 6.71
C SER A 207 17.11 -7.02 7.87
N ALA A 208 16.30 -7.93 8.42
CA ALA A 208 16.73 -8.85 9.46
C ALA A 208 17.67 -9.94 8.91
N ALA A 209 17.38 -10.49 7.74
CA ALA A 209 18.26 -11.44 7.06
C ALA A 209 19.63 -10.81 6.81
N MET A 210 19.68 -9.58 6.31
CA MET A 210 20.90 -8.79 6.12
C MET A 210 21.68 -8.61 7.43
N ALA A 211 20.99 -8.28 8.53
CA ALA A 211 21.63 -8.11 9.84
C ALA A 211 22.25 -9.42 10.34
N ILE A 212 21.56 -10.54 10.18
CA ILE A 212 22.07 -11.88 10.50
C ILE A 212 23.29 -12.19 9.61
N THR A 213 23.17 -12.01 8.30
CA THR A 213 24.23 -12.31 7.33
C THR A 213 25.50 -11.53 7.64
N ILE A 214 25.42 -10.20 7.82
CA ILE A 214 26.58 -9.37 8.15
C ILE A 214 27.13 -9.74 9.52
N THR A 215 26.29 -10.04 10.52
CA THR A 215 26.75 -10.43 11.86
C THR A 215 27.50 -11.76 11.80
N CYS A 216 26.94 -12.79 11.17
CA CYS A 216 27.60 -14.09 10.99
C CYS A 216 28.91 -13.95 10.23
N ALA A 217 28.92 -13.17 9.15
CA ALA A 217 30.12 -12.88 8.34
C ALA A 217 31.22 -12.24 9.21
N THR A 218 30.87 -11.19 9.95
CA THR A 218 31.82 -10.46 10.80
C THR A 218 32.26 -11.24 12.04
N GLN A 219 31.54 -12.28 12.45
CA GLN A 219 31.89 -13.19 13.55
C GLN A 219 32.62 -14.47 13.07
N GLY A 220 33.01 -14.55 11.78
CA GLY A 220 33.84 -15.64 11.26
C GLY A 220 33.09 -16.93 10.90
N TRP A 221 31.76 -16.90 10.81
CA TRP A 221 30.96 -18.10 10.50
C TRP A 221 31.18 -18.61 9.08
N PHE A 222 31.50 -17.73 8.14
CA PHE A 222 31.75 -18.08 6.73
C PHE A 222 33.25 -18.33 6.43
N GLY A 223 34.10 -18.31 7.44
CA GLY A 223 35.52 -18.52 7.33
C GLY A 223 36.35 -17.33 7.82
N THR A 224 37.67 -17.38 7.56
CA THR A 224 38.65 -16.39 8.03
C THR A 224 39.28 -15.56 6.90
N ASP A 225 39.10 -15.95 5.63
CA ASP A 225 39.51 -15.15 4.48
C ASP A 225 38.46 -14.09 4.18
N ALA A 226 38.78 -12.82 4.41
CA ALA A 226 37.83 -11.72 4.31
C ALA A 226 37.20 -11.59 2.90
N TYR A 227 37.94 -11.90 1.84
CA TYR A 227 37.42 -11.83 0.49
C TYR A 227 36.45 -12.98 0.19
N GLU A 228 36.75 -14.20 0.64
CA GLU A 228 35.81 -15.35 0.52
C GLU A 228 34.55 -15.12 1.36
N VAL A 229 34.69 -14.64 2.59
CA VAL A 229 33.57 -14.28 3.48
C VAL A 229 32.67 -13.24 2.82
N PHE A 230 33.27 -12.22 2.20
CA PHE A 230 32.51 -11.22 1.44
C PHE A 230 31.73 -11.85 0.26
N LYS A 231 32.38 -12.71 -0.54
CA LYS A 231 31.72 -13.37 -1.67
C LYS A 231 30.54 -14.24 -1.23
N ILE A 232 30.70 -14.99 -0.15
CA ILE A 232 29.61 -15.77 0.43
C ILE A 232 28.48 -14.83 0.90
N SER A 233 28.81 -13.77 1.63
CA SER A 233 27.81 -12.79 2.08
C SER A 233 27.07 -12.14 0.92
N ALA A 234 27.76 -11.77 -0.13
CA ALA A 234 27.17 -11.21 -1.37
C ALA A 234 26.22 -12.21 -2.05
N ALA A 235 26.58 -13.51 -2.07
CA ALA A 235 25.71 -14.55 -2.60
C ALA A 235 24.44 -14.72 -1.76
N VAL A 236 24.54 -14.70 -0.43
CA VAL A 236 23.37 -14.72 0.48
C VAL A 236 22.46 -13.53 0.19
N VAL A 237 23.02 -12.32 0.02
CA VAL A 237 22.27 -11.09 -0.28
C VAL A 237 21.50 -11.19 -1.60
N LEU A 238 22.08 -11.81 -2.64
CA LEU A 238 21.33 -12.09 -3.88
C LEU A 238 20.10 -12.95 -3.63
N GLY A 239 20.23 -13.94 -2.74
CA GLY A 239 19.11 -14.79 -2.31
C GLY A 239 18.07 -14.01 -1.51
N GLU A 240 18.49 -13.13 -0.61
CA GLU A 240 17.59 -12.28 0.19
C GLU A 240 16.70 -11.41 -0.69
N ASN A 241 17.23 -10.87 -1.79
CA ASN A 241 16.45 -10.08 -2.76
C ASN A 241 15.33 -10.92 -3.42
N ILE A 242 15.60 -12.18 -3.78
CA ILE A 242 14.56 -13.08 -4.30
C ILE A 242 13.55 -13.44 -3.20
N GLY A 243 14.03 -13.81 -2.00
CA GLY A 243 13.19 -14.20 -0.86
C GLY A 243 12.18 -13.12 -0.48
N THR A 244 12.56 -11.85 -0.56
CA THR A 244 11.68 -10.70 -0.28
C THR A 244 10.45 -10.67 -1.20
N THR A 245 10.53 -11.18 -2.41
CA THR A 245 9.42 -11.15 -3.38
C THR A 245 8.24 -12.03 -2.98
N VAL A 246 8.47 -13.03 -2.12
CA VAL A 246 7.43 -13.96 -1.67
C VAL A 246 6.39 -13.25 -0.81
N THR A 247 6.75 -12.25 -0.04
CA THR A 247 5.79 -11.46 0.76
C THR A 247 4.77 -10.75 -0.12
N ALA A 248 5.22 -10.13 -1.21
CA ALA A 248 4.36 -9.51 -2.21
C ALA A 248 3.51 -10.55 -2.97
N TRP A 249 4.10 -11.72 -3.26
CA TRP A 249 3.39 -12.82 -3.90
C TRP A 249 2.23 -13.31 -3.02
N LEU A 250 2.47 -13.55 -1.73
CA LEU A 250 1.44 -13.95 -0.77
C LEU A 250 0.35 -12.88 -0.63
N ALA A 251 0.74 -11.61 -0.51
CA ALA A 251 -0.21 -10.50 -0.44
C ALA A 251 -1.13 -10.41 -1.68
N SER A 252 -0.64 -10.82 -2.84
CA SER A 252 -1.40 -10.78 -4.09
C SER A 252 -2.37 -11.95 -4.30
N LEU A 253 -2.33 -13.02 -3.48
CA LEU A 253 -3.12 -14.24 -3.70
C LEU A 253 -4.62 -13.98 -3.71
N GLY A 254 -5.10 -13.11 -2.82
CA GLY A 254 -6.51 -12.70 -2.72
C GLY A 254 -6.89 -11.49 -3.58
N ALA A 255 -5.93 -10.83 -4.23
CA ALA A 255 -6.13 -9.58 -4.95
C ALA A 255 -6.50 -9.80 -6.43
N GLY A 256 -6.89 -8.72 -7.11
CA GLY A 256 -7.23 -8.69 -8.53
C GLY A 256 -6.06 -9.03 -9.47
N THR A 257 -6.35 -9.08 -10.77
CA THR A 257 -5.39 -9.48 -11.80
C THR A 257 -4.18 -8.56 -11.86
N GLU A 258 -4.38 -7.24 -11.80
CA GLU A 258 -3.28 -6.26 -11.89
C GLU A 258 -2.35 -6.34 -10.67
N ALA A 259 -2.89 -6.53 -9.48
CA ALA A 259 -2.12 -6.76 -8.26
C ALA A 259 -1.23 -8.01 -8.35
N LYS A 260 -1.76 -9.12 -8.90
CA LYS A 260 -0.99 -10.34 -9.17
C LYS A 260 0.13 -10.08 -10.17
N ARG A 261 -0.15 -9.31 -11.23
CA ARG A 261 0.85 -8.91 -12.24
C ARG A 261 1.99 -8.11 -11.60
N ALA A 262 1.68 -7.14 -10.74
CA ALA A 262 2.69 -6.36 -10.02
C ALA A 262 3.58 -7.25 -9.13
N ALA A 263 3.00 -8.18 -8.38
CA ALA A 263 3.77 -9.12 -7.56
C ALA A 263 4.66 -10.06 -8.41
N ARG A 264 4.19 -10.51 -9.58
CA ARG A 264 4.99 -11.31 -10.52
C ARG A 264 6.13 -10.48 -11.15
N ALA A 265 5.87 -9.20 -11.43
CA ALA A 265 6.90 -8.28 -11.92
C ALA A 265 8.02 -8.08 -10.88
N HIS A 266 7.69 -7.97 -9.59
CA HIS A 266 8.66 -7.91 -8.50
C HIS A 266 9.55 -9.17 -8.46
N PHE A 267 8.94 -10.35 -8.52
CA PHE A 267 9.69 -11.61 -8.59
C PHE A 267 10.60 -11.65 -9.82
N MET A 268 10.06 -11.34 -11.01
CA MET A 268 10.80 -11.39 -12.26
C MET A 268 11.98 -10.42 -12.28
N PHE A 269 11.80 -9.20 -11.76
CA PHE A 269 12.86 -8.21 -11.64
C PHE A 269 14.05 -8.73 -10.80
N ASN A 270 13.77 -9.35 -9.65
CA ASN A 270 14.83 -9.87 -8.78
C ASN A 270 15.49 -11.13 -9.36
N VAL A 271 14.73 -12.02 -10.00
CA VAL A 271 15.28 -13.21 -10.65
C VAL A 271 16.18 -12.84 -11.83
N ILE A 272 15.73 -11.94 -12.73
CA ILE A 272 16.55 -11.46 -13.85
C ILE A 272 17.83 -10.82 -13.32
N GLY A 273 17.70 -9.95 -12.28
CA GLY A 273 18.85 -9.32 -11.63
C GLY A 273 19.86 -10.34 -11.09
N THR A 274 19.37 -11.34 -10.37
CA THR A 274 20.22 -12.39 -9.81
C THR A 274 20.90 -13.24 -10.89
N VAL A 275 20.16 -13.61 -11.95
CA VAL A 275 20.71 -14.43 -13.04
C VAL A 275 21.88 -13.74 -13.74
N TRP A 276 21.72 -12.49 -14.18
CA TRP A 276 22.83 -11.79 -14.84
C TRP A 276 23.98 -11.53 -13.88
N MET A 277 23.70 -11.23 -12.60
CA MET A 277 24.72 -11.05 -11.59
C MET A 277 25.54 -12.32 -11.37
N LEU A 278 24.89 -13.49 -11.29
CA LEU A 278 25.61 -14.76 -11.19
C LEU A 278 26.56 -14.98 -12.38
N LEU A 279 26.18 -14.61 -13.60
CA LEU A 279 27.04 -14.78 -14.77
C LEU A 279 28.36 -14.00 -14.67
N ILE A 280 28.37 -12.85 -14.00
CA ILE A 280 29.54 -12.00 -13.85
C ILE A 280 30.05 -11.92 -12.40
N PHE A 281 29.52 -12.76 -11.50
CA PHE A 281 29.70 -12.64 -10.05
C PHE A 281 31.17 -12.51 -9.60
N PRO A 282 32.13 -13.34 -10.07
CA PRO A 282 33.53 -13.22 -9.64
C PRO A 282 34.14 -11.87 -10.02
N LEU A 283 33.85 -11.38 -11.23
CA LEU A 283 34.35 -10.10 -11.71
C LEU A 283 33.76 -8.93 -10.92
N PHE A 284 32.43 -8.97 -10.71
CA PHE A 284 31.73 -7.93 -9.98
C PHE A 284 32.13 -7.90 -8.50
N ALA A 285 32.27 -9.06 -7.87
CA ALA A 285 32.73 -9.18 -6.49
C ALA A 285 34.18 -8.63 -6.34
N ALA A 286 35.07 -8.94 -7.28
CA ALA A 286 36.43 -8.38 -7.25
C ALA A 286 36.43 -6.84 -7.39
N MET A 287 35.58 -6.30 -8.27
CA MET A 287 35.42 -4.85 -8.42
C MET A 287 34.95 -4.21 -7.11
N VAL A 288 33.89 -4.74 -6.50
CA VAL A 288 33.34 -4.22 -5.24
C VAL A 288 34.35 -4.33 -4.10
N TRP A 289 35.05 -5.47 -4.00
CA TRP A 289 36.11 -5.65 -3.01
C TRP A 289 37.23 -4.63 -3.14
N ASN A 290 37.68 -4.37 -4.37
CA ASN A 290 38.65 -3.33 -4.63
C ASN A 290 38.16 -1.95 -4.20
N ILE A 291 36.92 -1.59 -4.51
CA ILE A 291 36.31 -0.33 -4.04
C ILE A 291 36.31 -0.27 -2.49
N ALA A 292 35.99 -1.35 -1.82
CA ALA A 292 35.99 -1.39 -0.36
C ALA A 292 37.41 -1.19 0.26
N GLN A 293 38.47 -1.47 -0.47
CA GLN A 293 39.85 -1.19 -0.01
C GLN A 293 40.18 0.32 0.03
N TYR A 294 39.45 1.15 -0.73
CA TYR A 294 39.61 2.62 -0.70
C TYR A 294 38.77 3.30 0.39
N LEU A 295 38.13 2.53 1.28
CA LEU A 295 37.44 3.11 2.43
C LEU A 295 38.40 3.98 3.26
N PRO A 296 37.91 5.10 3.83
CA PRO A 296 38.68 5.91 4.75
C PRO A 296 39.28 5.09 5.89
N GLU A 297 40.50 5.44 6.33
CA GLU A 297 41.21 4.72 7.42
C GLU A 297 40.35 4.55 8.68
N GLY A 298 39.50 5.54 8.99
CA GLY A 298 38.55 5.45 10.10
C GLY A 298 37.50 4.35 9.95
N LEU A 299 37.25 3.85 8.74
CA LEU A 299 36.27 2.79 8.44
C LEU A 299 36.91 1.43 8.21
N LYS A 300 38.24 1.33 8.13
CA LYS A 300 38.95 0.05 8.01
C LYS A 300 39.06 -0.69 9.34
N SER A 301 39.11 -2.01 9.29
CA SER A 301 39.32 -2.87 10.45
C SER A 301 40.69 -2.61 11.09
N ALA A 302 40.79 -2.83 12.39
CA ALA A 302 42.09 -3.04 13.02
C ALA A 302 42.72 -4.31 12.44
N LYS A 303 44.08 -4.33 12.30
CA LYS A 303 44.80 -5.48 11.70
C LYS A 303 44.46 -6.84 12.34
N LYS A 304 43.90 -6.85 13.56
CA LYS A 304 43.49 -8.06 14.30
C LYS A 304 42.07 -8.55 13.98
N ASP A 305 41.24 -7.79 13.28
CA ASP A 305 39.79 -8.09 13.11
C ASP A 305 39.46 -8.79 11.79
N PHE A 306 40.43 -9.44 11.15
CA PHE A 306 40.24 -10.22 9.91
C PHE A 306 39.43 -9.52 8.82
N GLY A 307 39.51 -8.19 8.71
CA GLY A 307 38.76 -7.44 7.70
C GLY A 307 37.24 -7.37 7.91
N ALA A 308 36.77 -7.56 9.15
CA ALA A 308 35.33 -7.60 9.45
C ALA A 308 34.56 -6.34 9.02
N SER A 309 35.18 -5.14 9.16
CA SER A 309 34.54 -3.90 8.69
C SER A 309 34.52 -3.84 7.17
N GLU A 310 35.62 -4.24 6.50
CA GLU A 310 35.73 -4.31 5.05
C GLU A 310 34.69 -5.27 4.48
N VAL A 311 34.48 -6.44 5.08
CA VAL A 311 33.42 -7.39 4.70
C VAL A 311 32.05 -6.76 4.82
N ALA A 312 31.74 -6.12 5.95
CA ALA A 312 30.44 -5.48 6.16
C ALA A 312 30.17 -4.36 5.16
N PHE A 313 31.14 -3.46 4.95
CA PHE A 313 31.00 -2.37 3.98
C PHE A 313 31.00 -2.87 2.53
N ALA A 314 31.83 -3.86 2.18
CA ALA A 314 31.81 -4.46 0.84
C ALA A 314 30.45 -5.09 0.54
N THR A 315 29.82 -5.75 1.54
CA THR A 315 28.49 -6.32 1.40
C THR A 315 27.43 -5.23 1.17
N ALA A 316 27.51 -4.11 1.90
CA ALA A 316 26.62 -2.97 1.70
C ALA A 316 26.82 -2.30 0.32
N ILE A 317 28.08 -2.11 -0.11
CA ILE A 317 28.43 -1.60 -1.44
C ILE A 317 27.89 -2.54 -2.53
N PHE A 318 28.11 -3.84 -2.37
CA PHE A 318 27.59 -4.86 -3.30
C PHE A 318 26.09 -4.76 -3.44
N HIS A 319 25.35 -4.75 -2.32
CA HIS A 319 23.90 -4.68 -2.30
C HIS A 319 23.39 -3.42 -3.01
N THR A 320 23.99 -2.26 -2.71
CA THR A 320 23.62 -0.99 -3.35
C THR A 320 23.95 -0.96 -4.83
N THR A 321 25.18 -1.31 -5.19
CA THR A 321 25.66 -1.24 -6.59
C THR A 321 24.91 -2.23 -7.47
N PHE A 322 24.66 -3.45 -6.97
CA PHE A 322 23.85 -4.44 -7.66
C PHE A 322 22.44 -3.93 -7.93
N ASN A 323 21.71 -3.45 -6.90
CA ASN A 323 20.35 -2.96 -7.08
C ASN A 323 20.32 -1.70 -7.96
N LEU A 324 21.27 -0.79 -7.83
CA LEU A 324 21.38 0.40 -8.66
C LEU A 324 21.54 0.06 -10.14
N ILE A 325 22.48 -0.85 -10.46
CA ILE A 325 22.72 -1.28 -11.85
C ILE A 325 21.49 -2.06 -12.36
N ASN A 326 20.92 -2.93 -11.55
CA ASN A 326 19.73 -3.68 -11.93
C ASN A 326 18.56 -2.75 -12.28
N VAL A 327 18.31 -1.72 -11.46
CA VAL A 327 17.32 -0.67 -11.77
C VAL A 327 17.68 0.08 -13.05
N PHE A 328 18.94 0.55 -13.17
CA PHE A 328 19.39 1.31 -14.32
C PHE A 328 19.25 0.54 -15.64
N VAL A 329 19.53 -0.75 -15.63
CA VAL A 329 19.39 -1.62 -16.81
C VAL A 329 17.93 -1.94 -17.08
N LEU A 330 17.18 -2.41 -16.08
CA LEU A 330 15.85 -2.96 -16.28
C LEU A 330 14.75 -1.90 -16.39
N ILE A 331 14.98 -0.65 -16.01
CA ILE A 331 13.99 0.42 -16.13
C ILE A 331 13.58 0.66 -17.61
N TRP A 332 14.48 0.40 -18.53
CA TRP A 332 14.21 0.52 -19.97
C TRP A 332 13.31 -0.61 -20.47
N PHE A 333 13.34 -1.77 -19.81
CA PHE A 333 12.59 -2.98 -20.16
C PHE A 333 11.28 -3.13 -19.36
N VAL A 334 10.85 -2.11 -18.61
CA VAL A 334 9.59 -2.14 -17.84
C VAL A 334 8.38 -2.48 -18.71
N PRO A 335 8.20 -1.93 -19.96
CA PRO A 335 7.09 -2.33 -20.81
C PRO A 335 7.12 -3.82 -21.20
N GLN A 336 8.32 -4.37 -21.45
CA GLN A 336 8.51 -5.78 -21.78
C GLN A 336 8.19 -6.67 -20.56
N ILE A 337 8.68 -6.28 -19.37
CA ILE A 337 8.34 -6.94 -18.11
C ILE A 337 6.82 -6.94 -17.92
N ALA A 338 6.16 -5.80 -18.10
CA ALA A 338 4.71 -5.70 -18.02
C ALA A 338 4.01 -6.64 -19.01
N SER A 339 4.47 -6.68 -20.26
CA SER A 339 3.91 -7.58 -21.29
C SER A 339 4.06 -9.06 -20.92
N VAL A 340 5.23 -9.46 -20.38
CA VAL A 340 5.47 -10.85 -19.96
C VAL A 340 4.55 -11.23 -18.80
N VAL A 341 4.43 -10.39 -17.78
CA VAL A 341 3.58 -10.70 -16.63
C VAL A 341 2.09 -10.66 -16.97
N GLN A 342 1.67 -9.86 -17.96
CA GLN A 342 0.30 -9.88 -18.49
C GLN A 342 -0.01 -11.22 -19.18
N LYS A 343 0.94 -11.79 -19.91
CA LYS A 343 0.81 -13.14 -20.49
C LYS A 343 0.84 -14.22 -19.41
N TRP A 344 1.66 -14.04 -18.38
CA TRP A 344 1.76 -14.98 -17.25
C TRP A 344 0.50 -15.01 -16.40
N VAL A 345 -0.14 -13.84 -16.21
CA VAL A 345 -1.40 -13.69 -15.48
C VAL A 345 -2.42 -13.08 -16.44
N PRO A 346 -3.10 -13.90 -17.27
CA PRO A 346 -4.10 -13.40 -18.20
C PRO A 346 -5.29 -12.81 -17.44
N SER A 347 -5.92 -11.79 -18.03
CA SER A 347 -7.21 -11.31 -17.54
C SER A 347 -8.21 -12.47 -17.67
N LYS A 348 -8.76 -12.91 -16.57
CA LYS A 348 -9.99 -13.68 -16.64
C LYS A 348 -11.09 -12.64 -16.76
N ASP A 349 -11.74 -12.57 -17.89
CA ASP A 349 -13.07 -11.98 -17.98
C ASP A 349 -13.94 -12.82 -17.06
N SER A 350 -14.06 -12.35 -15.83
CA SER A 350 -14.78 -13.09 -14.80
C SER A 350 -16.24 -12.72 -14.87
N GLU A 351 -16.97 -13.34 -15.78
CA GLU A 351 -18.34 -13.71 -15.48
C GLU A 351 -18.31 -14.75 -14.37
N GLY A 352 -18.89 -14.39 -13.23
CA GLY A 352 -19.47 -15.31 -12.29
C GLY A 352 -18.58 -15.89 -11.20
N SER A 353 -19.04 -15.65 -10.00
CA SER A 353 -18.86 -16.50 -8.81
C SER A 353 -17.66 -16.19 -7.92
N GLY A 354 -17.98 -15.65 -6.78
CA GLY A 354 -17.11 -15.66 -5.61
C GLY A 354 -17.73 -14.97 -4.42
N LYS A 355 -18.56 -15.69 -3.69
CA LYS A 355 -19.06 -15.27 -2.37
C LYS A 355 -17.89 -14.85 -1.48
N ASN A 356 -18.01 -13.68 -0.84
CA ASN A 356 -17.17 -13.17 0.25
C ASN A 356 -15.72 -12.80 -0.08
N ARG A 357 -15.47 -11.94 -1.07
CA ARG A 357 -14.17 -11.27 -1.22
C ARG A 357 -14.42 -9.78 -1.35
N LEU A 358 -13.76 -8.97 -0.52
CA LEU A 358 -13.70 -7.52 -0.69
C LEU A 358 -13.18 -7.24 -2.11
N ARG A 359 -14.06 -6.73 -2.97
CA ARG A 359 -13.82 -6.60 -4.42
C ARG A 359 -13.19 -5.26 -4.75
N TYR A 360 -13.50 -4.26 -3.94
CA TYR A 360 -13.19 -2.85 -4.20
C TYR A 360 -12.10 -2.29 -3.29
N VAL A 361 -11.71 -3.01 -2.24
CA VAL A 361 -10.60 -2.69 -1.33
C VAL A 361 -9.73 -3.91 -1.09
N SER A 362 -8.47 -3.70 -0.71
CA SER A 362 -7.54 -4.79 -0.40
C SER A 362 -7.98 -5.58 0.83
N GLN A 363 -7.86 -6.91 0.78
CA GLN A 363 -8.18 -7.75 1.96
C GLN A 363 -7.10 -7.70 3.04
N ASN A 364 -5.90 -7.26 2.69
CA ASN A 364 -4.76 -7.22 3.58
C ASN A 364 -4.55 -5.79 4.08
N LEU A 365 -4.88 -5.57 5.36
CA LEU A 365 -4.43 -4.36 6.05
C LEU A 365 -2.91 -4.39 6.11
N VAL A 366 -2.29 -3.34 5.62
CA VAL A 366 -0.86 -3.11 5.81
C VAL A 366 -0.69 -2.53 7.20
N ASP A 367 0.38 -2.87 7.92
CA ASP A 367 0.74 -2.25 9.23
C ASP A 367 1.03 -0.72 9.10
N LEU A 368 0.47 -0.09 8.10
CA LEU A 368 0.65 1.29 7.68
C LEU A 368 -0.70 2.02 7.75
N GLY A 369 -1.22 2.26 8.95
CA GLY A 369 -2.57 2.81 9.19
C GLY A 369 -2.96 4.04 8.33
N GLU A 370 -2.01 4.93 7.99
CA GLU A 370 -2.30 6.08 7.12
C GLU A 370 -2.54 5.71 5.65
N LEU A 371 -1.94 4.63 5.19
CA LEU A 371 -2.03 4.20 3.80
C LEU A 371 -3.32 3.42 3.54
N ASN A 372 -3.82 2.73 4.55
CA ASN A 372 -5.14 2.09 4.50
C ASN A 372 -6.27 3.14 4.31
N ILE A 373 -6.13 4.32 4.92
CA ILE A 373 -7.09 5.42 4.75
C ILE A 373 -7.08 5.95 3.31
N VAL A 374 -5.90 6.11 2.69
CA VAL A 374 -5.79 6.55 1.30
C VAL A 374 -6.46 5.57 0.34
N GLU A 375 -6.33 4.27 0.60
CA GLU A 375 -7.01 3.24 -0.20
C GLU A 375 -8.53 3.38 -0.10
N ALA A 376 -9.06 3.56 1.12
CA ALA A 376 -10.48 3.79 1.33
C ALA A 376 -10.98 5.09 0.66
N GLU A 377 -10.23 6.20 0.79
CA GLU A 377 -10.56 7.47 0.11
C GLU A 377 -10.74 7.29 -1.41
N ASN A 378 -9.89 6.48 -2.02
CA ASN A 378 -9.96 6.24 -3.46
C ASN A 378 -11.13 5.31 -3.85
N ALA A 379 -11.46 4.34 -3.01
CA ALA A 379 -12.64 3.52 -3.20
C ALA A 379 -13.92 4.38 -3.13
N VAL A 380 -13.99 5.33 -2.19
CA VAL A 380 -15.09 6.30 -2.09
C VAL A 380 -15.20 7.18 -3.34
N ARG A 381 -14.07 7.68 -3.87
CA ARG A 381 -14.07 8.46 -5.13
C ARG A 381 -14.56 7.65 -6.33
N LYS A 382 -14.20 6.37 -6.41
CA LYS A 382 -14.73 5.47 -7.44
C LYS A 382 -16.24 5.28 -7.32
N MET A 383 -16.74 5.12 -6.08
CA MET A 383 -18.17 5.00 -5.84
C MET A 383 -18.92 6.28 -6.27
N SER A 384 -18.35 7.48 -6.03
CA SER A 384 -18.91 8.75 -6.52
C SER A 384 -18.99 8.79 -8.04
N ALA A 385 -17.91 8.42 -8.74
CA ALA A 385 -17.90 8.37 -10.20
C ALA A 385 -18.93 7.38 -10.76
N HIS A 386 -19.07 6.20 -10.10
CA HIS A 386 -20.07 5.19 -10.43
C HIS A 386 -21.50 5.72 -10.25
N THR A 387 -21.77 6.46 -9.17
CA THR A 387 -23.05 7.13 -8.91
C THR A 387 -23.41 8.12 -10.02
N ASN A 388 -22.45 8.92 -10.48
CA ASN A 388 -22.66 9.86 -11.60
C ASN A 388 -22.93 9.13 -12.91
N GLU A 389 -22.24 8.05 -13.20
CA GLU A 389 -22.53 7.23 -14.40
C GLU A 389 -23.95 6.66 -14.37
N MET A 390 -24.41 6.18 -13.20
CA MET A 390 -25.79 5.73 -13.04
C MET A 390 -26.79 6.85 -13.29
N TYR A 391 -26.49 8.06 -12.81
CA TYR A 391 -27.38 9.21 -13.01
C TYR A 391 -27.49 9.58 -14.50
N GLN A 392 -26.40 9.55 -15.25
CA GLN A 392 -26.43 9.75 -16.70
C GLN A 392 -27.24 8.65 -17.40
N GLY A 393 -27.11 7.41 -16.94
CA GLY A 393 -27.94 6.30 -17.42
C GLY A 393 -29.45 6.53 -17.19
N PHE A 394 -29.84 7.05 -16.02
CA PHE A 394 -31.24 7.44 -15.76
C PHE A 394 -31.71 8.53 -16.74
N ILE A 395 -30.91 9.55 -16.98
CA ILE A 395 -31.24 10.62 -17.95
C ILE A 395 -31.50 10.03 -19.35
N ASN A 396 -30.63 9.11 -19.79
CA ASN A 396 -30.77 8.45 -21.09
C ASN A 396 -32.10 7.65 -21.17
N VAL A 397 -32.39 6.85 -20.12
CA VAL A 397 -33.66 6.11 -20.05
C VAL A 397 -34.88 7.03 -20.10
N PHE A 398 -34.82 8.17 -19.41
CA PHE A 398 -35.93 9.14 -19.41
C PHE A 398 -36.14 9.83 -20.74
N GLN A 399 -35.06 10.08 -21.52
CA GLN A 399 -35.07 10.81 -22.78
C GLN A 399 -35.31 9.93 -24.00
N SER A 400 -35.35 8.60 -23.89
CA SER A 400 -35.47 7.66 -25.02
C SER A 400 -36.82 6.96 -25.04
N PRO A 401 -37.95 7.69 -25.28
CA PRO A 401 -39.28 7.10 -25.36
C PRO A 401 -39.42 6.28 -26.66
N GLY A 402 -39.64 4.98 -26.52
CA GLY A 402 -39.91 4.11 -27.67
C GLY A 402 -38.79 3.07 -27.98
N ASP A 403 -37.67 3.11 -27.31
CA ASP A 403 -36.61 2.10 -27.41
C ASP A 403 -36.89 0.91 -26.48
N ASP A 404 -36.29 -0.26 -26.79
CA ASP A 404 -36.25 -1.38 -25.84
C ASP A 404 -35.30 -1.04 -24.69
N LEU A 405 -35.87 -0.61 -23.56
CA LEU A 405 -35.15 -0.18 -22.38
C LEU A 405 -34.64 -1.36 -21.54
N SER A 406 -34.98 -2.60 -21.87
CA SER A 406 -34.71 -3.78 -21.03
C SER A 406 -33.19 -3.99 -20.80
N SER A 407 -32.38 -3.74 -21.81
CA SER A 407 -30.91 -3.87 -21.72
C SER A 407 -30.31 -2.80 -20.79
N GLU A 408 -30.74 -1.53 -20.93
CA GLU A 408 -30.21 -0.43 -20.14
C GLU A 408 -30.70 -0.49 -18.68
N VAL A 409 -31.97 -0.83 -18.46
CA VAL A 409 -32.50 -1.09 -17.11
C VAL A 409 -31.74 -2.24 -16.42
N SER A 410 -31.44 -3.32 -17.17
CA SER A 410 -30.63 -4.44 -16.64
C SER A 410 -29.19 -4.01 -16.33
N ARG A 411 -28.60 -3.12 -17.15
CA ARG A 411 -27.29 -2.53 -16.89
C ARG A 411 -27.29 -1.71 -15.59
N LEU A 412 -28.27 -0.83 -15.44
CA LEU A 412 -28.41 0.04 -14.26
C LEU A 412 -28.72 -0.75 -12.99
N LYS A 413 -29.46 -1.89 -13.10
CA LYS A 413 -29.61 -2.81 -11.96
C LYS A 413 -28.28 -3.43 -11.51
N LYS A 414 -27.45 -3.85 -12.47
CA LYS A 414 -26.11 -4.37 -12.13
C LYS A 414 -25.22 -3.30 -11.48
N MET A 415 -25.36 -2.06 -11.91
CA MET A 415 -24.59 -0.95 -11.32
C MET A 415 -25.05 -0.66 -9.87
N GLU A 416 -26.34 -0.76 -9.58
CA GLU A 416 -26.84 -0.62 -8.21
C GLU A 416 -26.37 -1.79 -7.33
N ASP A 417 -26.46 -3.05 -7.80
CA ASP A 417 -25.91 -4.22 -7.11
C ASP A 417 -24.40 -4.06 -6.84
N GLU A 418 -23.66 -3.40 -7.75
CA GLU A 418 -22.23 -3.09 -7.58
C GLU A 418 -22.01 -1.97 -6.55
N ALA A 419 -22.86 -0.96 -6.50
CA ALA A 419 -22.77 0.12 -5.50
C ALA A 419 -23.00 -0.43 -4.07
N ASP A 420 -23.97 -1.32 -3.88
CA ASP A 420 -24.21 -2.03 -2.62
C ASP A 420 -22.95 -2.78 -2.15
N LEU A 421 -22.31 -3.53 -3.07
CA LEU A 421 -21.08 -4.24 -2.77
C LEU A 421 -19.93 -3.28 -2.44
N MET A 422 -19.84 -2.14 -3.14
CA MET A 422 -18.83 -1.12 -2.84
C MET A 422 -19.03 -0.54 -1.45
N MET A 423 -20.26 -0.22 -1.08
CA MET A 423 -20.62 0.30 0.26
C MET A 423 -20.23 -0.70 1.34
N GLN A 424 -20.60 -1.97 1.16
CA GLN A 424 -20.30 -3.04 2.12
C GLN A 424 -18.77 -3.22 2.27
N ASP A 425 -18.06 -3.35 1.16
CA ASP A 425 -16.60 -3.57 1.13
C ASP A 425 -15.84 -2.41 1.78
N ILE A 426 -16.19 -1.15 1.42
CA ILE A 426 -15.53 0.04 1.96
C ILE A 426 -15.80 0.16 3.46
N THR A 427 -17.05 -0.08 3.89
CA THR A 427 -17.43 0.01 5.30
C THR A 427 -16.73 -1.05 6.14
N GLU A 428 -16.71 -2.31 5.68
CA GLU A 428 -16.00 -3.40 6.37
C GLU A 428 -14.49 -3.11 6.50
N TYR A 429 -13.90 -2.58 5.43
CA TYR A 429 -12.48 -2.18 5.43
C TYR A 429 -12.21 -1.05 6.44
N LEU A 430 -13.03 0.00 6.45
CA LEU A 430 -12.89 1.13 7.37
C LEU A 430 -13.08 0.70 8.83
N VAL A 431 -14.01 -0.22 9.10
CA VAL A 431 -14.19 -0.80 10.45
C VAL A 431 -12.94 -1.59 10.87
N LYS A 432 -12.34 -2.37 9.97
CA LYS A 432 -11.07 -3.05 10.25
C LYS A 432 -9.94 -2.05 10.52
N CYS A 433 -9.86 -0.95 9.77
CA CYS A 433 -8.89 0.11 10.03
C CYS A 433 -9.06 0.74 11.41
N SER A 434 -10.29 0.88 11.89
CA SER A 434 -10.58 1.47 13.22
C SER A 434 -10.24 0.54 14.40
N ALA A 435 -10.07 -0.76 14.17
CA ALA A 435 -9.71 -1.72 15.20
C ALA A 435 -8.22 -1.65 15.65
N HIS A 436 -7.38 -0.87 14.94
CA HIS A 436 -5.99 -0.65 15.27
C HIS A 436 -5.83 0.65 16.08
N ASP A 437 -4.65 0.84 16.67
CA ASP A 437 -4.32 2.10 17.37
C ASP A 437 -4.23 3.26 16.36
N ILE A 438 -5.33 3.99 16.20
CA ILE A 438 -5.47 5.09 15.24
C ILE A 438 -5.49 6.44 15.94
N ARG A 439 -4.96 7.47 15.28
CA ARG A 439 -5.03 8.86 15.77
C ARG A 439 -6.44 9.41 15.65
N GLU A 440 -6.78 10.40 16.48
CA GLU A 440 -8.08 11.08 16.48
C GLU A 440 -8.45 11.62 15.07
N GLU A 441 -7.48 12.20 14.35
CA GLU A 441 -7.67 12.67 12.97
C GLU A 441 -8.06 11.54 12.01
N GLN A 442 -7.48 10.35 12.19
CA GLN A 442 -7.77 9.17 11.38
C GLN A 442 -9.16 8.62 11.71
N ALA A 443 -9.53 8.59 12.99
CA ALA A 443 -10.86 8.17 13.42
C ALA A 443 -11.94 9.11 12.84
N ALA A 444 -11.70 10.42 12.84
CA ALA A 444 -12.59 11.39 12.22
C ALA A 444 -12.71 11.18 10.69
N SER A 445 -11.60 10.90 10.00
CA SER A 445 -11.60 10.61 8.56
C SER A 445 -12.37 9.32 8.24
N ILE A 446 -12.20 8.26 9.04
CA ILE A 446 -12.94 7.00 8.89
C ILE A 446 -14.44 7.24 9.08
N ALA A 447 -14.86 7.92 10.15
CA ALA A 447 -16.26 8.23 10.41
C ALA A 447 -16.90 9.06 9.29
N LYS A 448 -16.16 10.04 8.77
CA LYS A 448 -16.55 10.83 7.60
C LYS A 448 -16.78 9.97 6.37
N MET A 449 -15.83 9.09 6.04
CA MET A 449 -15.94 8.21 4.87
C MET A 449 -17.10 7.23 4.98
N ILE A 450 -17.33 6.62 6.14
CA ILE A 450 -18.46 5.71 6.37
C ILE A 450 -19.78 6.44 6.09
N ARG A 451 -19.92 7.68 6.57
CA ARG A 451 -21.13 8.47 6.33
C ARG A 451 -21.29 8.84 4.86
N VAL A 452 -20.22 9.27 4.19
CA VAL A 452 -20.25 9.60 2.75
C VAL A 452 -20.65 8.39 1.92
N VAL A 453 -20.11 7.21 2.22
CA VAL A 453 -20.41 5.97 1.48
C VAL A 453 -21.87 5.56 1.64
N ALA A 454 -22.42 5.66 2.86
CA ALA A 454 -23.84 5.38 3.10
C ALA A 454 -24.76 6.34 2.32
N GLU A 455 -24.46 7.62 2.27
CA GLU A 455 -25.25 8.59 1.50
C GLU A 455 -25.11 8.37 -0.02
N LEU A 456 -23.95 7.94 -0.53
CA LEU A 456 -23.75 7.61 -1.94
C LEU A 456 -24.58 6.38 -2.35
N GLU A 457 -24.70 5.40 -1.51
CA GLU A 457 -25.55 4.21 -1.73
C GLU A 457 -27.03 4.62 -1.79
N GLU A 458 -27.52 5.45 -0.88
CA GLU A 458 -28.89 5.97 -0.92
C GLU A 458 -29.17 6.76 -2.20
N ILE A 459 -28.16 7.46 -2.76
CA ILE A 459 -28.27 8.13 -4.07
C ILE A 459 -28.42 7.10 -5.18
N THR A 460 -27.61 6.03 -5.22
CA THR A 460 -27.69 5.00 -6.25
C THR A 460 -29.01 4.25 -6.22
N ASP A 461 -29.50 3.93 -5.03
CA ASP A 461 -30.81 3.34 -4.77
C ASP A 461 -31.94 4.24 -5.31
N THR A 462 -31.86 5.54 -5.01
CA THR A 462 -32.82 6.55 -5.49
C THR A 462 -32.81 6.66 -7.02
N ILE A 463 -31.63 6.63 -7.64
CA ILE A 463 -31.48 6.63 -9.11
C ILE A 463 -32.13 5.36 -9.71
N TYR A 464 -31.89 4.20 -9.11
CA TYR A 464 -32.51 2.96 -9.61
C TYR A 464 -34.03 2.96 -9.45
N ARG A 465 -34.57 3.51 -8.34
CA ARG A 465 -36.02 3.73 -8.16
C ARG A 465 -36.59 4.65 -9.26
N LEU A 466 -35.88 5.72 -9.63
CA LEU A 466 -36.25 6.60 -10.77
C LEU A 466 -36.31 5.81 -12.08
N VAL A 467 -35.29 5.00 -12.37
CA VAL A 467 -35.25 4.13 -13.57
C VAL A 467 -36.46 3.19 -13.61
N LYS A 468 -36.81 2.58 -12.49
CA LYS A 468 -37.97 1.68 -12.40
C LYS A 468 -39.32 2.41 -12.60
N LEU A 469 -39.43 3.65 -12.14
CA LEU A 469 -40.64 4.47 -12.38
C LEU A 469 -40.77 4.82 -13.87
N VAL A 470 -39.68 5.15 -14.54
CA VAL A 470 -39.66 5.44 -15.97
C VAL A 470 -39.94 4.17 -16.79
N GLU A 471 -39.31 3.05 -16.47
CA GLU A 471 -39.60 1.75 -17.08
C GLU A 471 -41.09 1.39 -16.95
N ARG A 472 -41.65 1.57 -15.75
CA ARG A 472 -43.09 1.33 -15.50
C ARG A 472 -43.99 2.24 -16.33
N LYS A 473 -43.60 3.52 -16.51
CA LYS A 473 -44.31 4.46 -17.35
C LYS A 473 -44.38 3.97 -18.80
N TYR A 474 -43.24 3.57 -19.37
CA TYR A 474 -43.18 3.11 -20.76
C TYR A 474 -43.87 1.76 -20.97
N ASN A 475 -43.65 0.77 -20.09
CA ASN A 475 -44.26 -0.55 -20.20
C ASN A 475 -45.77 -0.57 -20.09
N LYS A 476 -46.37 0.48 -19.49
CA LYS A 476 -47.83 0.62 -19.33
C LYS A 476 -48.42 1.68 -20.25
N ASP A 477 -47.65 2.17 -21.21
CA ASP A 477 -48.05 3.25 -22.17
C ASP A 477 -48.63 4.49 -21.48
N HIS A 478 -48.12 4.82 -20.29
CA HIS A 478 -48.51 6.03 -19.59
C HIS A 478 -47.82 7.24 -20.20
N GLN A 479 -48.61 8.14 -20.78
CA GLN A 479 -48.09 9.35 -21.47
C GLN A 479 -48.07 10.54 -20.51
N PHE A 480 -46.91 11.18 -20.35
CA PHE A 480 -46.81 12.49 -19.73
C PHE A 480 -47.12 13.58 -20.74
N THR A 481 -47.76 14.65 -20.30
CA THR A 481 -47.89 15.85 -21.11
C THR A 481 -46.53 16.49 -21.34
N GLU A 482 -46.39 17.29 -22.42
CA GLU A 482 -45.17 18.04 -22.69
C GLU A 482 -44.76 18.92 -21.49
N HIS A 483 -45.73 19.49 -20.79
CA HIS A 483 -45.54 20.29 -19.59
C HIS A 483 -44.97 19.46 -18.41
N GLN A 484 -45.47 18.24 -18.18
CA GLN A 484 -44.95 17.36 -17.15
C GLN A 484 -43.53 16.90 -17.47
N THR A 485 -43.27 16.50 -18.71
CA THR A 485 -41.95 16.09 -19.19
C THR A 485 -40.92 17.22 -19.05
N LYS A 486 -41.28 18.44 -19.42
CA LYS A 486 -40.43 19.62 -19.25
C LYS A 486 -40.09 19.87 -17.78
N ARG A 487 -41.06 19.79 -16.88
CA ARG A 487 -40.87 20.01 -15.42
C ARG A 487 -39.98 18.97 -14.80
N ILE A 488 -40.15 17.69 -15.15
CA ILE A 488 -39.23 16.64 -14.71
C ILE A 488 -37.81 16.95 -15.21
N GLY A 489 -37.67 17.36 -16.48
CA GLY A 489 -36.37 17.74 -17.04
C GLY A 489 -35.71 18.90 -16.29
N GLU A 490 -36.47 19.94 -15.93
CA GLU A 490 -35.99 21.07 -15.12
C GLU A 490 -35.51 20.58 -13.73
N MET A 491 -36.30 19.75 -13.06
CA MET A 491 -35.94 19.21 -11.74
C MET A 491 -34.75 18.27 -11.79
N THR A 492 -34.65 17.41 -12.82
CA THR A 492 -33.50 16.58 -13.12
C THR A 492 -32.24 17.40 -13.31
N SER A 493 -32.31 18.52 -14.05
CA SER A 493 -31.19 19.43 -14.25
C SER A 493 -30.68 20.03 -12.93
N VAL A 494 -31.59 20.48 -12.06
CA VAL A 494 -31.21 21.04 -10.73
C VAL A 494 -30.58 19.99 -9.83
N ALA A 495 -31.16 18.79 -9.75
CA ALA A 495 -30.61 17.69 -8.98
C ALA A 495 -29.22 17.24 -9.50
N GLY A 496 -29.07 17.24 -10.86
CA GLY A 496 -27.77 16.92 -11.47
C GLY A 496 -26.68 17.96 -11.21
N GLN A 497 -27.03 19.25 -11.12
CA GLN A 497 -26.07 20.29 -10.70
C GLN A 497 -25.61 20.10 -9.27
N ALA A 498 -26.51 19.72 -8.37
CA ALA A 498 -26.14 19.39 -7.00
C ALA A 498 -25.20 18.17 -6.95
N LEU A 499 -25.53 17.10 -7.68
CA LEU A 499 -24.70 15.87 -7.74
C LEU A 499 -23.32 16.15 -8.34
N GLY A 500 -23.20 17.02 -9.34
CA GLY A 500 -21.92 17.42 -9.93
C GLY A 500 -20.96 18.10 -8.95
N ALA A 501 -21.48 18.75 -7.89
CA ALA A 501 -20.66 19.30 -6.83
C ALA A 501 -19.96 18.21 -5.99
N VAL A 502 -20.57 17.02 -5.84
CA VAL A 502 -19.98 15.91 -5.08
C VAL A 502 -18.67 15.46 -5.72
N ASP A 503 -18.62 15.25 -7.03
CA ASP A 503 -17.41 14.80 -7.73
C ASP A 503 -16.23 15.76 -7.53
N ASN A 504 -16.51 17.06 -7.51
CA ASN A 504 -15.48 18.07 -7.38
C ASN A 504 -14.93 18.21 -5.96
N TYR A 505 -15.74 17.90 -4.94
CA TYR A 505 -15.41 18.21 -3.54
C TYR A 505 -15.43 17.00 -2.59
N ILE A 506 -15.72 15.80 -3.10
CA ILE A 506 -15.80 14.60 -2.25
C ILE A 506 -14.51 14.38 -1.47
N LEU A 507 -14.63 14.20 -0.15
CA LEU A 507 -13.53 14.02 0.80
C LEU A 507 -12.48 15.15 0.81
N GLN A 508 -12.78 16.30 0.22
CA GLN A 508 -11.96 17.50 0.29
C GLN A 508 -12.51 18.46 1.36
N THR A 509 -11.77 19.52 1.62
CA THR A 509 -12.30 20.66 2.39
C THR A 509 -13.28 21.42 1.51
N VAL A 510 -14.57 21.37 1.85
CA VAL A 510 -15.61 22.02 1.07
C VAL A 510 -15.72 23.48 1.52
N PRO A 511 -15.58 24.46 0.59
CA PRO A 511 -15.82 25.86 0.94
C PRO A 511 -17.28 26.09 1.39
N PRO A 512 -17.52 26.93 2.41
CA PRO A 512 -18.89 27.22 2.89
C PRO A 512 -19.84 27.71 1.79
N GLU A 513 -19.32 28.43 0.79
CA GLU A 513 -20.08 28.93 -0.36
C GLU A 513 -20.61 27.81 -1.25
N VAL A 514 -19.82 26.71 -1.40
CA VAL A 514 -20.25 25.55 -2.19
C VAL A 514 -21.36 24.80 -1.45
N ILE A 515 -21.26 24.64 -0.12
CA ILE A 515 -22.32 24.02 0.69
C ILE A 515 -23.59 24.86 0.59
N ALA A 516 -23.50 26.18 0.72
CA ALA A 516 -24.62 27.09 0.58
C ALA A 516 -25.26 27.02 -0.82
N SER A 517 -24.45 26.86 -1.88
CA SER A 517 -24.94 26.67 -3.24
C SER A 517 -25.70 25.35 -3.38
N VAL A 518 -25.16 24.22 -2.89
CA VAL A 518 -25.86 22.92 -2.94
C VAL A 518 -27.14 22.95 -2.10
N MET A 519 -27.12 23.59 -0.93
CA MET A 519 -28.32 23.79 -0.11
C MET A 519 -29.38 24.63 -0.83
N THR A 520 -28.97 25.61 -1.65
CA THR A 520 -29.89 26.38 -2.48
C THR A 520 -30.55 25.54 -3.56
N LEU A 521 -29.77 24.63 -4.20
CA LEU A 521 -30.28 23.68 -5.20
C LEU A 521 -31.26 22.68 -4.58
N GLU A 522 -30.97 22.17 -3.39
CA GLU A 522 -31.87 21.29 -2.63
C GLU A 522 -33.18 22.00 -2.28
N ASN A 523 -33.14 23.19 -1.70
CA ASN A 523 -34.33 23.98 -1.40
C ASN A 523 -35.14 24.30 -2.66
N GLN A 524 -34.49 24.54 -3.79
CA GLN A 524 -35.15 24.71 -5.09
C GLN A 524 -35.87 23.43 -5.51
N THR A 525 -35.21 22.27 -5.39
CA THR A 525 -35.79 20.97 -5.73
C THR A 525 -37.01 20.65 -4.86
N ASP A 526 -36.92 20.90 -3.53
CA ASP A 526 -38.07 20.76 -2.61
C ASP A 526 -39.23 21.66 -2.96
N SER A 527 -38.95 22.93 -3.31
CA SER A 527 -39.99 23.87 -3.71
C SER A 527 -40.66 23.45 -5.03
N MET A 528 -39.88 22.94 -6.00
CA MET A 528 -40.41 22.39 -7.25
C MET A 528 -41.28 21.17 -6.99
N ARG A 529 -40.83 20.21 -6.16
CA ARG A 529 -41.61 19.03 -5.75
C ARG A 529 -42.96 19.43 -5.15
N LYS A 530 -42.96 20.34 -4.18
CA LYS A 530 -44.19 20.81 -3.52
C LYS A 530 -45.17 21.44 -4.53
N SER A 531 -44.68 22.28 -5.41
CA SER A 531 -45.50 22.93 -6.45
C SER A 531 -46.06 21.93 -7.46
N PHE A 532 -45.20 21.06 -8.00
CA PHE A 532 -45.54 20.10 -9.04
C PHE A 532 -46.52 19.03 -8.51
N ASN A 533 -46.31 18.53 -7.29
CA ASN A 533 -47.21 17.56 -6.66
C ASN A 533 -48.56 18.19 -6.33
N LYS A 534 -48.61 19.45 -5.89
CA LYS A 534 -49.88 20.16 -5.66
C LYS A 534 -50.72 20.30 -6.94
N GLU A 535 -50.07 20.53 -8.08
CA GLU A 535 -50.76 20.57 -9.37
C GLU A 535 -51.17 19.17 -9.84
N ALA A 536 -50.33 18.15 -9.62
CA ALA A 536 -50.67 16.77 -9.94
C ALA A 536 -51.93 16.31 -9.21
N ILE A 537 -52.05 16.59 -7.89
CA ILE A 537 -53.25 16.28 -7.07
C ILE A 537 -54.51 16.93 -7.67
N LYS A 538 -54.43 18.16 -8.19
CA LYS A 538 -55.57 18.80 -8.85
C LYS A 538 -55.94 18.08 -10.14
N ARG A 539 -54.94 17.67 -10.95
CA ARG A 539 -55.19 16.94 -12.20
C ARG A 539 -55.73 15.53 -12.01
N MET A 540 -55.50 14.89 -10.83
CA MET A 540 -56.10 13.58 -10.47
C MET A 540 -57.63 13.59 -10.50
N ALA A 541 -58.28 14.74 -10.30
CA ALA A 541 -59.75 14.86 -10.35
C ALA A 541 -60.34 14.73 -11.76
N GLU A 542 -59.54 14.99 -12.79
CA GLU A 542 -60.00 15.07 -14.18
C GLU A 542 -59.19 14.16 -15.14
N GLY A 543 -58.10 13.55 -14.68
CA GLY A 543 -57.14 12.78 -15.47
C GLY A 543 -56.89 11.36 -14.98
N ASP A 544 -55.85 10.69 -15.57
CA ASP A 544 -55.45 9.36 -15.16
C ASP A 544 -54.64 9.44 -13.85
N ILE A 545 -55.26 8.97 -12.76
CA ILE A 545 -54.68 8.94 -11.42
C ILE A 545 -53.33 8.21 -11.41
N LYS A 546 -53.17 7.13 -12.20
CA LYS A 546 -51.91 6.34 -12.22
C LYS A 546 -50.75 7.12 -12.84
N VAL A 547 -51.04 7.91 -13.87
CA VAL A 547 -50.04 8.79 -14.49
C VAL A 547 -49.57 9.85 -13.50
N GLU A 548 -50.50 10.51 -12.82
CA GLU A 548 -50.21 11.53 -11.83
C GLU A 548 -49.45 10.96 -10.62
N MET A 549 -49.73 9.73 -10.18
CA MET A 549 -48.99 9.07 -9.13
C MET A 549 -47.53 8.81 -9.55
N ILE A 550 -47.29 8.26 -10.75
CA ILE A 550 -45.92 8.04 -11.25
C ILE A 550 -45.18 9.39 -11.36
N TYR A 551 -45.83 10.44 -11.82
CA TYR A 551 -45.27 11.78 -11.90
C TYR A 551 -44.84 12.31 -10.54
N MET A 552 -45.71 12.17 -9.54
CA MET A 552 -45.39 12.57 -8.15
C MET A 552 -44.27 11.73 -7.53
N ASP A 553 -44.25 10.44 -7.80
CA ASP A 553 -43.19 9.56 -7.32
C ASP A 553 -41.83 9.94 -7.92
N ILE A 554 -41.76 10.30 -9.22
CA ILE A 554 -40.53 10.79 -9.84
C ILE A 554 -40.07 12.09 -9.17
N ASN A 555 -40.99 13.03 -8.92
CA ASN A 555 -40.64 14.29 -8.24
C ASN A 555 -40.10 14.05 -6.83
N ASN A 556 -40.71 13.10 -6.09
CA ASN A 556 -40.27 12.74 -4.75
C ASN A 556 -38.86 12.11 -4.76
N GLN A 557 -38.56 11.23 -5.72
CA GLN A 557 -37.23 10.63 -5.84
C GLN A 557 -36.15 11.65 -6.25
N LEU A 558 -36.48 12.61 -7.14
CA LEU A 558 -35.54 13.67 -7.53
C LEU A 558 -35.20 14.61 -6.35
N GLU A 559 -36.15 14.90 -5.49
CA GLU A 559 -35.91 15.66 -4.26
C GLU A 559 -35.07 14.85 -3.27
N SER A 560 -35.39 13.58 -3.06
CA SER A 560 -34.61 12.68 -2.22
C SER A 560 -33.15 12.61 -2.67
N LEU A 561 -32.90 12.53 -3.98
CA LEU A 561 -31.55 12.57 -4.56
C LEU A 561 -30.82 13.88 -4.20
N ALA A 562 -31.45 15.03 -4.33
CA ALA A 562 -30.86 16.31 -3.98
C ALA A 562 -30.55 16.42 -2.48
N ASN A 563 -31.42 15.87 -1.62
CA ASN A 563 -31.25 15.84 -0.18
C ASN A 563 -30.05 14.95 0.22
N HIS A 564 -29.95 13.72 -0.29
CA HIS A 564 -28.79 12.86 -0.04
C HIS A 564 -27.49 13.46 -0.58
N THR A 565 -27.56 14.18 -1.70
CA THR A 565 -26.42 14.93 -2.25
C THR A 565 -25.94 16.02 -1.29
N LEU A 566 -26.84 16.77 -0.67
CA LEU A 566 -26.51 17.76 0.36
C LEU A 566 -25.88 17.07 1.58
N ASN A 567 -26.40 15.92 1.99
CA ASN A 567 -25.83 15.15 3.11
C ASN A 567 -24.39 14.69 2.83
N VAL A 568 -24.06 14.26 1.60
CA VAL A 568 -22.69 13.95 1.18
C VAL A 568 -21.78 15.16 1.34
N MET A 569 -22.24 16.34 0.88
CA MET A 569 -21.46 17.57 0.96
C MET A 569 -21.25 18.02 2.41
N GLN A 570 -22.26 17.93 3.25
CA GLN A 570 -22.16 18.22 4.69
C GLN A 570 -21.21 17.24 5.40
N ALA A 571 -21.34 15.93 5.11
CA ALA A 571 -20.43 14.91 5.65
C ALA A 571 -18.98 15.16 5.20
N SER A 572 -18.78 15.59 3.95
CA SER A 572 -17.47 15.95 3.42
C SER A 572 -16.86 17.20 4.07
N SER A 573 -17.68 18.12 4.57
CA SER A 573 -17.25 19.37 5.19
C SER A 573 -16.88 19.25 6.67
N LEU A 574 -17.21 18.13 7.34
CA LEU A 574 -16.86 17.92 8.74
C LEU A 574 -15.34 18.03 8.90
N ALA A 575 -14.88 19.12 9.49
CA ALA A 575 -13.48 19.32 9.83
C ALA A 575 -13.04 18.25 10.82
N ALA A 576 -11.84 17.71 10.66
CA ALA A 576 -11.20 17.02 11.76
C ALA A 576 -11.12 18.00 12.94
N PRO A 577 -11.36 17.57 14.20
CA PRO A 577 -11.23 18.46 15.34
C PRO A 577 -9.84 19.11 15.30
N PRO A 578 -9.72 20.39 15.68
CA PRO A 578 -8.43 21.07 15.67
C PRO A 578 -7.45 20.27 16.53
N ALA A 579 -6.26 20.03 16.00
CA ALA A 579 -5.20 19.34 16.70
C ALA A 579 -4.95 20.09 18.03
N SER A 580 -5.37 19.48 19.13
CA SER A 580 -5.20 20.00 20.50
C SER A 580 -3.76 19.85 20.99
#